data_29d9fad31485966a907c779f70f85650
#
_entry.id   29d9fad31485966a907c779f70f85650
#
_cell.length_a   1.000
_cell.length_b   1.000
_cell.length_c   1.000
_cell.angle_alpha   90.00
_cell.angle_beta   90.00
_cell.angle_gamma   90.00
#
_symmetry.space_group_name_H-M   'P 1'
#
loop_
_entity.id
_entity.type
_entity.pdbx_description
1 polymer ?
#
loop_
_entity_poly.entity_id
_entity_poly.type
_entity_poly.pdbx_seq_one_letter_code
_entity_poly.pdbx_strand_id
1 'polypeptide(L)'
;MKLIEFGSRYSFYKWFYGHGRSGNYPLTDLNYRHCWEDDTHIYRCVEKGKDVGIIFIICYYPGKMWIDLFEVNKEKYRTGIGTEMFRLLMEKHTPLYVKLECVEEKDKEKQAHHFWRKMGFHRAYDRTVFDEDWTVSGDVFIKTYTKKYWKNYDKL
;
A
#
# COMPACT_ATOMS: atom_id res chain seq x y z
N MET A 1 -9.75 -11.90 6.59
CA MET A 1 -8.52 -11.06 6.70
C MET A 1 -8.83 -9.81 7.49
N LYS A 2 -7.86 -9.23 8.16
CA LYS A 2 -7.97 -7.93 8.85
C LYS A 2 -6.67 -7.14 8.75
N LEU A 3 -6.78 -5.81 8.78
CA LEU A 3 -5.66 -4.89 8.91
C LEU A 3 -5.44 -4.59 10.40
N ILE A 4 -4.22 -4.73 10.87
CA ILE A 4 -3.81 -4.40 12.23
C ILE A 4 -2.73 -3.33 12.14
N GLU A 5 -3.04 -2.14 12.65
CA GLU A 5 -2.10 -1.03 12.68
C GLU A 5 -1.06 -1.21 13.78
N PHE A 6 0.18 -0.89 13.48
CA PHE A 6 1.22 -0.80 14.49
C PHE A 6 1.05 0.50 15.28
N GLY A 7 0.86 0.38 16.59
CA GLY A 7 0.64 1.54 17.46
C GLY A 7 1.88 2.38 17.74
N SER A 8 3.08 1.92 17.35
CA SER A 8 4.34 2.62 17.55
C SER A 8 5.44 2.09 16.64
N ARG A 9 6.46 2.94 16.42
CA ARG A 9 7.71 2.55 15.75
C ARG A 9 8.36 1.31 16.40
N TYR A 10 8.33 1.24 17.72
CA TYR A 10 8.87 0.12 18.46
C TYR A 10 8.13 -1.19 18.17
N SER A 11 6.80 -1.18 18.14
CA SER A 11 6.00 -2.37 17.83
C SER A 11 6.23 -2.88 16.42
N PHE A 12 6.40 -1.97 15.45
CA PHE A 12 6.77 -2.32 14.08
C PHE A 12 8.15 -2.95 14.02
N TYR A 13 9.18 -2.36 14.62
CA TYR A 13 10.52 -2.94 14.61
C TYR A 13 10.59 -4.28 15.31
N LYS A 14 9.88 -4.45 16.42
CA LYS A 14 9.78 -5.75 17.09
C LYS A 14 9.22 -6.84 16.20
N TRP A 15 8.14 -6.53 15.47
CA TRP A 15 7.58 -7.44 14.48
C TRP A 15 8.56 -7.69 13.32
N PHE A 16 9.14 -6.62 12.77
CA PHE A 16 10.04 -6.70 11.64
C PHE A 16 11.26 -7.58 11.92
N TYR A 17 11.93 -7.38 13.05
CA TYR A 17 13.08 -8.20 13.43
C TYR A 17 12.71 -9.64 13.83
N GLY A 18 11.48 -9.87 14.30
CA GLY A 18 11.01 -11.21 14.64
C GLY A 18 10.48 -12.01 13.44
N HIS A 19 9.85 -11.35 12.47
CA HIS A 19 9.08 -12.01 11.41
C HIS A 19 9.32 -11.42 10.01
N GLY A 20 9.48 -10.10 9.90
CA GLY A 20 9.57 -9.39 8.62
C GLY A 20 10.86 -9.69 7.85
N ARG A 21 11.95 -10.00 8.55
CA ARG A 21 13.26 -10.36 7.94
C ARG A 21 13.35 -11.81 7.46
N SER A 22 12.26 -12.51 7.38
CA SER A 22 12.22 -13.91 6.93
C SER A 22 12.54 -14.12 5.45
N GLY A 23 12.74 -13.04 4.69
CA GLY A 23 12.88 -13.07 3.22
C GLY A 23 11.54 -13.20 2.48
N ASN A 24 10.42 -13.22 3.21
CA ASN A 24 9.06 -13.25 2.64
C ASN A 24 8.55 -11.85 2.29
N TYR A 25 9.24 -10.80 2.73
CA TYR A 25 8.92 -9.39 2.52
C TYR A 25 10.13 -8.62 2.01
N PRO A 26 10.61 -8.89 0.77
CA PRO A 26 11.85 -8.30 0.26
C PRO A 26 11.82 -6.78 0.13
N LEU A 27 10.67 -6.18 -0.23
CA LEU A 27 10.55 -4.72 -0.33
C LEU A 27 10.60 -4.06 1.04
N THR A 28 9.93 -4.64 2.03
CA THR A 28 9.98 -4.17 3.42
C THR A 28 11.39 -4.26 3.98
N ASP A 29 12.12 -5.31 3.65
CA ASP A 29 13.50 -5.53 4.08
C ASP A 29 14.45 -4.42 3.57
N LEU A 30 14.21 -3.92 2.36
CA LEU A 30 14.98 -2.83 1.77
C LEU A 30 14.60 -1.43 2.29
N ASN A 31 13.33 -1.19 2.63
CA ASN A 31 12.79 0.15 2.82
C ASN A 31 12.38 0.48 4.26
N TYR A 32 12.42 -0.45 5.21
CA TYR A 32 11.84 -0.26 6.55
C TYR A 32 12.40 0.92 7.35
N ARG A 33 13.61 1.37 7.07
CA ARG A 33 14.27 2.46 7.81
C ARG A 33 13.69 3.84 7.51
N HIS A 34 13.06 4.00 6.34
CA HIS A 34 12.60 5.28 5.83
C HIS A 34 11.11 5.55 6.09
N CYS A 35 10.42 4.64 6.76
CA CYS A 35 8.97 4.54 6.70
C CYS A 35 8.24 5.11 7.92
N TRP A 36 8.90 5.89 8.80
CA TRP A 36 8.23 6.39 9.99
C TRP A 36 8.28 7.91 10.09
N GLU A 37 7.26 8.58 9.58
CA GLU A 37 6.96 9.98 9.75
C GLU A 37 5.60 10.13 10.46
N ASP A 38 5.27 11.34 10.96
CA ASP A 38 4.08 11.58 11.79
C ASP A 38 2.76 11.18 11.12
N ASP A 39 2.68 11.30 9.78
CA ASP A 39 1.49 10.95 8.98
C ASP A 39 1.54 9.54 8.39
N THR A 40 2.50 8.73 8.83
CA THR A 40 2.66 7.35 8.34
C THR A 40 1.82 6.37 9.15
N HIS A 41 1.07 5.55 8.45
CA HIS A 41 0.34 4.43 9.02
C HIS A 41 0.90 3.12 8.46
N ILE A 42 1.25 2.20 9.34
CA ILE A 42 1.77 0.89 8.95
C ILE A 42 0.82 -0.19 9.44
N TYR A 43 0.39 -1.02 8.50
CA TYR A 43 -0.54 -2.13 8.76
C TYR A 43 0.13 -3.46 8.45
N ARG A 44 0.01 -4.43 9.35
CA ARG A 44 0.14 -5.82 8.98
C ARG A 44 -1.24 -6.37 8.59
N CYS A 45 -1.26 -7.21 7.57
CA CYS A 45 -2.44 -7.89 7.10
C CYS A 45 -2.43 -9.31 7.64
N VAL A 46 -3.49 -9.68 8.38
CA VAL A 46 -3.55 -10.96 9.08
C VAL A 46 -4.73 -11.78 8.58
N GLU A 47 -4.46 -13.00 8.18
CA GLU A 47 -5.46 -13.99 7.80
C GLU A 47 -5.27 -15.28 8.60
N LYS A 48 -6.33 -15.75 9.27
CA LYS A 48 -6.30 -16.97 10.11
C LYS A 48 -5.12 -16.98 11.10
N GLY A 49 -4.85 -15.81 11.70
CA GLY A 49 -3.77 -15.65 12.70
C GLY A 49 -2.35 -15.53 12.13
N LYS A 50 -2.18 -15.55 10.80
CA LYS A 50 -0.87 -15.44 10.14
C LYS A 50 -0.74 -14.14 9.39
N ASP A 51 0.47 -13.54 9.43
CA ASP A 51 0.79 -12.37 8.63
C ASP A 51 0.88 -12.76 7.15
N VAL A 52 0.10 -12.08 6.31
CA VAL A 52 0.03 -12.35 4.87
C VAL A 52 0.44 -11.15 4.00
N GLY A 53 0.64 -9.99 4.62
CA GLY A 53 1.08 -8.79 3.91
C GLY A 53 1.35 -7.63 4.85
N ILE A 54 1.96 -6.58 4.30
CA ILE A 54 2.27 -5.34 4.98
C ILE A 54 1.97 -4.15 4.08
N ILE A 55 1.47 -3.06 4.65
CA ILE A 55 1.14 -1.83 3.94
C ILE A 55 1.68 -0.64 4.71
N PHE A 56 2.38 0.26 4.02
CA PHE A 56 2.75 1.58 4.53
C PHE A 56 2.00 2.62 3.71
N ILE A 57 1.34 3.53 4.38
CA ILE A 57 0.69 4.67 3.75
C ILE A 57 1.07 5.97 4.45
N ILE A 58 0.99 7.05 3.69
CA ILE A 58 1.13 8.41 4.20
C ILE A 58 -0.15 9.17 3.84
N CYS A 59 -0.77 9.79 4.85
CA CYS A 59 -1.98 10.59 4.70
C CYS A 59 -1.63 12.07 4.82
N TYR A 60 -1.49 12.79 3.70
CA TYR A 60 -1.06 14.21 3.71
C TYR A 60 -2.18 15.18 4.07
N TYR A 61 -3.41 14.91 3.60
CA TYR A 61 -4.59 15.73 3.82
C TYR A 61 -5.83 14.86 3.87
N PRO A 62 -6.96 15.35 4.42
CA PRO A 62 -8.20 14.62 4.32
C PRO A 62 -8.49 14.22 2.88
N GLY A 63 -8.58 12.93 2.64
CA GLY A 63 -8.86 12.36 1.34
C GLY A 63 -7.69 12.13 0.40
N LYS A 64 -6.46 12.51 0.74
CA LYS A 64 -5.26 12.17 -0.06
C LYS A 64 -4.42 11.11 0.63
N MET A 65 -4.08 10.06 -0.08
CA MET A 65 -3.29 8.94 0.42
C MET A 65 -2.18 8.56 -0.57
N TRP A 66 -0.98 8.43 -0.04
CA TRP A 66 0.15 7.81 -0.74
C TRP A 66 0.34 6.39 -0.22
N ILE A 67 0.39 5.41 -1.11
CA ILE A 67 0.81 4.06 -0.77
C ILE A 67 2.32 4.00 -0.99
N ASP A 68 3.07 4.05 0.12
CA ASP A 68 4.53 4.05 0.09
C ASP A 68 5.09 2.64 -0.10
N LEU A 69 4.47 1.66 0.56
CA LEU A 69 4.79 0.26 0.39
C LEU A 69 3.53 -0.60 0.48
N PHE A 70 3.42 -1.54 -0.43
CA PHE A 70 2.34 -2.52 -0.45
C PHE A 70 2.93 -3.88 -0.83
N GLU A 71 3.01 -4.77 0.12
CA GLU A 71 3.69 -6.03 -0.09
C GLU A 71 2.87 -7.21 0.45
N VAL A 72 2.65 -8.19 -0.41
CA VAL A 72 2.09 -9.49 -0.04
C VAL A 72 3.24 -10.43 0.30
N ASN A 73 3.06 -11.25 1.33
CA ASN A 73 3.99 -12.34 1.60
C ASN A 73 4.18 -13.18 0.33
N LYS A 74 5.42 -13.37 -0.10
CA LYS A 74 5.71 -14.02 -1.38
C LYS A 74 5.15 -15.44 -1.52
N GLU A 75 4.98 -16.17 -0.39
CA GLU A 75 4.35 -17.48 -0.37
C GLU A 75 2.83 -17.41 -0.67
N LYS A 76 2.25 -16.21 -0.67
CA LYS A 76 0.85 -15.94 -0.91
C LYS A 76 0.57 -15.21 -2.23
N TYR A 77 1.57 -15.09 -3.10
CA TYR A 77 1.38 -14.48 -4.40
C TYR A 77 0.31 -15.22 -5.22
N ARG A 78 -0.47 -14.46 -5.98
CA ARG A 78 -1.55 -14.95 -6.86
C ARG A 78 -2.71 -15.67 -6.15
N THR A 79 -2.88 -15.47 -4.84
CA THR A 79 -3.99 -16.06 -4.07
C THR A 79 -5.17 -15.11 -3.85
N GLY A 80 -5.13 -13.90 -4.44
CA GLY A 80 -6.16 -12.86 -4.22
C GLY A 80 -5.92 -11.99 -2.98
N ILE A 81 -4.94 -12.31 -2.15
CA ILE A 81 -4.65 -11.58 -0.90
C ILE A 81 -4.37 -10.10 -1.15
N GLY A 82 -3.59 -9.75 -2.18
CA GLY A 82 -3.33 -8.35 -2.51
C GLY A 82 -4.60 -7.56 -2.82
N THR A 83 -5.54 -8.16 -3.54
CA THR A 83 -6.84 -7.53 -3.84
C THR A 83 -7.64 -7.28 -2.57
N GLU A 84 -7.68 -8.24 -1.66
CA GLU A 84 -8.39 -8.12 -0.39
C GLU A 84 -7.71 -7.10 0.56
N MET A 85 -6.39 -7.09 0.62
CA MET A 85 -5.64 -6.08 1.37
C MET A 85 -5.97 -4.66 0.89
N PHE A 86 -5.98 -4.47 -0.45
CA PHE A 86 -6.32 -3.18 -1.03
C PHE A 86 -7.76 -2.77 -0.73
N ARG A 87 -8.71 -3.70 -0.85
CA ARG A 87 -10.11 -3.45 -0.51
C ARG A 87 -10.27 -2.97 0.93
N LEU A 88 -9.68 -3.68 1.89
CA LEU A 88 -9.72 -3.32 3.31
C LEU A 88 -9.07 -1.97 3.60
N LEU A 89 -7.97 -1.66 2.92
CA LEU A 89 -7.30 -0.37 3.04
C LEU A 89 -8.22 0.77 2.58
N MET A 90 -8.86 0.60 1.43
CA MET A 90 -9.78 1.59 0.89
C MET A 90 -11.01 1.78 1.78
N GLU A 91 -11.60 0.71 2.29
CA GLU A 91 -12.73 0.79 3.24
C GLU A 91 -12.37 1.56 4.51
N LYS A 92 -11.18 1.30 5.05
CA LYS A 92 -10.72 1.94 6.28
C LYS A 92 -10.50 3.44 6.15
N HIS A 93 -9.93 3.89 5.04
CA HIS A 93 -9.49 5.28 4.85
C HIS A 93 -10.41 6.12 3.98
N THR A 94 -11.23 5.49 3.15
CA THR A 94 -12.16 6.15 2.20
C THR A 94 -11.53 7.35 1.47
N PRO A 95 -10.34 7.18 0.84
CA PRO A 95 -9.63 8.29 0.22
C PRO A 95 -10.35 8.80 -1.02
N LEU A 96 -10.16 10.07 -1.34
CA LEU A 96 -10.61 10.65 -2.63
C LEU A 96 -9.52 10.51 -3.71
N TYR A 97 -8.25 10.52 -3.29
CA TYR A 97 -7.09 10.36 -4.17
C TYR A 97 -6.13 9.36 -3.57
N VAL A 98 -5.70 8.42 -4.39
CA VAL A 98 -4.65 7.47 -4.03
C VAL A 98 -3.56 7.56 -5.06
N LYS A 99 -2.33 7.69 -4.61
CA LYS A 99 -1.13 7.73 -5.44
C LYS A 99 -0.13 6.69 -4.96
N LEU A 100 0.62 6.14 -5.86
CA LEU A 100 1.74 5.25 -5.57
C LEU A 100 2.79 5.35 -6.66
N GLU A 101 4.01 4.97 -6.33
CA GLU A 101 5.07 4.70 -7.27
C GLU A 101 5.16 3.19 -7.49
N CYS A 102 5.07 2.77 -8.74
CA CYS A 102 5.23 1.37 -9.09
C CYS A 102 6.67 1.13 -9.55
N VAL A 103 7.46 0.53 -8.68
CA VAL A 103 8.82 0.10 -8.99
C VAL A 103 8.77 -1.37 -9.37
N GLU A 104 9.21 -1.69 -10.60
CA GLU A 104 9.32 -3.07 -11.05
C GLU A 104 10.77 -3.53 -11.00
N GLU A 105 10.97 -4.71 -10.42
CA GLU A 105 12.21 -5.45 -10.63
C GLU A 105 12.29 -5.88 -12.10
N LYS A 106 13.45 -5.69 -12.72
CA LYS A 106 13.70 -5.93 -14.17
C LYS A 106 13.24 -7.29 -14.68
N ASP A 107 13.14 -8.29 -13.79
CA ASP A 107 12.89 -9.69 -14.14
C ASP A 107 11.45 -10.16 -13.86
N LYS A 108 10.55 -9.28 -13.37
CA LYS A 108 9.19 -9.69 -12.95
C LYS A 108 8.08 -9.17 -13.85
N GLU A 109 8.28 -9.17 -15.17
CA GLU A 109 7.26 -8.99 -16.22
C GLU A 109 6.06 -8.12 -15.81
N LYS A 110 6.30 -6.91 -15.29
CA LYS A 110 5.24 -5.92 -15.00
C LYS A 110 4.09 -6.41 -14.12
N GLN A 111 4.32 -7.37 -13.22
CA GLN A 111 3.29 -7.93 -12.34
C GLN A 111 2.62 -6.87 -11.46
N ALA A 112 3.41 -5.94 -10.91
CA ALA A 112 2.89 -4.85 -10.11
C ALA A 112 2.05 -3.89 -10.95
N HIS A 113 2.46 -3.57 -12.18
CA HIS A 113 1.67 -2.76 -13.11
C HIS A 113 0.32 -3.42 -13.43
N HIS A 114 0.28 -4.72 -13.71
CA HIS A 114 -0.95 -5.44 -13.94
C HIS A 114 -1.88 -5.43 -12.72
N PHE A 115 -1.31 -5.64 -11.53
CA PHE A 115 -2.07 -5.57 -10.29
C PHE A 115 -2.72 -4.20 -10.10
N TRP A 116 -1.95 -3.12 -10.20
CA TRP A 116 -2.48 -1.78 -9.98
C TRP A 116 -3.50 -1.34 -11.04
N ARG A 117 -3.30 -1.72 -12.30
CA ARG A 117 -4.31 -1.51 -13.35
C ARG A 117 -5.61 -2.26 -13.05
N LYS A 118 -5.52 -3.50 -12.59
CA LYS A 118 -6.68 -4.28 -12.15
C LYS A 118 -7.41 -3.61 -10.98
N MET A 119 -6.68 -2.96 -10.08
CA MET A 119 -7.26 -2.18 -8.98
C MET A 119 -7.84 -0.83 -9.44
N GLY A 120 -7.81 -0.52 -10.72
CA GLY A 120 -8.39 0.69 -11.31
C GLY A 120 -7.45 1.90 -11.33
N PHE A 121 -6.17 1.69 -11.12
CA PHE A 121 -5.16 2.73 -11.27
C PHE A 121 -4.80 2.94 -12.74
N HIS A 122 -4.45 4.19 -13.06
CA HIS A 122 -3.87 4.55 -14.35
C HIS A 122 -2.55 5.31 -14.14
N ARG A 123 -1.68 5.24 -15.12
CA ARG A 123 -0.41 5.95 -15.10
C ARG A 123 -0.66 7.46 -15.16
N ALA A 124 -0.05 8.19 -14.25
CA ALA A 124 -0.07 9.65 -14.29
C ALA A 124 1.05 10.15 -15.20
N TYR A 125 0.67 10.76 -16.31
CA TYR A 125 1.62 11.46 -17.19
C TYR A 125 1.84 12.90 -16.71
N ASP A 126 0.86 13.50 -16.05
CA ASP A 126 0.96 14.82 -15.46
C ASP A 126 1.26 14.68 -13.95
N ARG A 127 2.48 15.08 -13.58
CA ARG A 127 2.95 15.03 -12.19
C ARG A 127 2.40 16.17 -11.35
N THR A 128 1.75 17.17 -11.95
CA THR A 128 1.26 18.38 -11.28
C THR A 128 0.01 18.15 -10.42
N VAL A 129 -0.67 17.03 -10.56
CA VAL A 129 -1.87 16.70 -9.78
C VAL A 129 -1.62 16.62 -8.27
N PHE A 130 -0.38 16.45 -7.88
CA PHE A 130 0.09 16.49 -6.50
C PHE A 130 1.30 17.42 -6.46
N ASP A 131 1.15 18.66 -6.10
CA ASP A 131 2.13 19.74 -6.02
C ASP A 131 3.41 19.45 -5.23
N GLU A 132 4.06 18.32 -5.44
CA GLU A 132 5.17 17.86 -4.65
C GLU A 132 6.38 17.59 -5.54
N ASP A 133 7.50 18.24 -5.21
CA ASP A 133 8.86 18.03 -5.72
C ASP A 133 9.43 16.64 -5.39
N TRP A 134 8.66 15.61 -5.65
CA TRP A 134 9.14 14.26 -5.40
C TRP A 134 9.89 13.72 -6.61
N THR A 135 11.16 13.47 -6.42
CA THR A 135 11.96 12.69 -7.37
C THR A 135 11.52 11.22 -7.29
N VAL A 136 10.64 10.82 -8.17
CA VAL A 136 10.25 9.42 -8.31
C VAL A 136 11.07 8.75 -9.40
N SER A 137 11.58 7.57 -9.12
CA SER A 137 12.38 6.75 -10.03
C SER A 137 11.54 5.79 -10.88
N GLY A 138 10.29 5.54 -10.46
CA GLY A 138 9.35 4.62 -11.10
C GLY A 138 8.16 5.30 -11.76
N ASP A 139 7.25 4.49 -12.26
CA ASP A 139 5.99 4.95 -12.85
C ASP A 139 5.00 5.34 -11.76
N VAL A 140 4.46 6.54 -11.85
CA VAL A 140 3.43 7.01 -10.91
C VAL A 140 2.06 6.56 -11.37
N PHE A 141 1.33 5.91 -10.48
CA PHE A 141 -0.05 5.47 -10.68
C PHE A 141 -0.99 6.24 -9.78
N ILE A 142 -2.14 6.63 -10.32
CA ILE A 142 -3.18 7.40 -9.64
C ILE A 142 -4.52 6.70 -9.76
N LYS A 143 -5.30 6.77 -8.69
CA LYS A 143 -6.72 6.44 -8.68
C LYS A 143 -7.49 7.51 -7.91
N THR A 144 -8.62 7.96 -8.48
CA THR A 144 -9.51 8.93 -7.86
C THR A 144 -10.85 8.29 -7.49
N TYR A 145 -11.42 8.76 -6.39
CA TYR A 145 -12.74 8.36 -5.92
C TYR A 145 -13.60 9.59 -5.73
N THR A 146 -14.90 9.47 -5.85
CA THR A 146 -15.83 10.55 -5.56
C THR A 146 -16.43 10.40 -4.15
N LYS A 147 -16.83 11.52 -3.54
CA LYS A 147 -17.60 11.45 -2.28
C LYS A 147 -18.87 10.62 -2.41
N LYS A 148 -19.49 10.62 -3.60
CA LYS A 148 -20.67 9.80 -3.91
C LYS A 148 -20.36 8.31 -3.90
N TYR A 149 -19.17 7.90 -4.34
CA TYR A 149 -18.71 6.52 -4.29
C TYR A 149 -18.74 5.99 -2.86
N TRP A 150 -18.12 6.71 -1.93
CA TRP A 150 -18.05 6.30 -0.51
C TRP A 150 -19.41 6.32 0.19
N LYS A 151 -20.29 7.29 -0.12
CA LYS A 151 -21.66 7.32 0.44
C LYS A 151 -22.51 6.12 0.03
N ASN A 152 -22.23 5.50 -1.10
CA ASN A 152 -22.97 4.34 -1.61
C ASN A 152 -22.29 3.02 -1.25
N TYR A 153 -21.07 3.08 -0.74
CA TYR A 153 -20.27 1.89 -0.43
C TYR A 153 -20.90 1.04 0.70
N ASP A 154 -21.43 1.68 1.72
CA ASP A 154 -22.13 1.02 2.83
C ASP A 154 -23.47 0.37 2.43
N LYS A 155 -23.87 0.54 1.17
CA LYS A 155 -25.12 -0.01 0.61
C LYS A 155 -24.88 -1.15 -0.38
N LEU A 156 -23.62 -1.48 -0.63
CA LEU A 156 -23.21 -2.60 -1.49
C LEU A 156 -22.87 -3.82 -0.65
#